data_d33fbe509d4ddef2c455dc0a61d03930
#
_entry.id   d33fbe509d4ddef2c455dc0a61d03930
#
_cell.length_a   1.000
_cell.length_b   1.000
_cell.length_c   1.000
_cell.angle_alpha   90.00
_cell.angle_beta   90.00
_cell.angle_gamma   90.00
#
_symmetry.space_group_name_H-M   'P 1'
#
loop_
_entity.id
_entity.type
_entity.pdbx_description
1 polymer ?
#
loop_
_entity_poly.entity_id
_entity_poly.type
_entity_poly.pdbx_seq_one_letter_code
_entity_poly.pdbx_strand_id
1 'polypeptide(L)'
;PQGESRDHPLKFPAKAQFYQNLQNYLETELKCDNPVLIMGDMNISPTDLDIGIGEENRKRWLRTGKCSFLPEEREWMSRLLKWGLVDTFRQANPQTMDKFSWFDYRSKGFVDNRGLRIDLLLASAPLAERCAETGIDYDIRSMEKPSDHAPVWATFRV
;
A
#
# COMPACT_ATOMS: atom_id res chain seq x y z
N PRO A 1 -7.92 -5.03 5.70
CA PRO A 1 -8.42 -4.36 6.92
C PRO A 1 -7.52 -3.19 7.33
N GLN A 2 -8.11 -2.13 7.88
CA GLN A 2 -7.37 -0.94 8.28
C GLN A 2 -6.61 -1.13 9.62
N GLY A 3 -7.17 -1.89 10.56
CA GLY A 3 -6.51 -2.26 11.81
C GLY A 3 -6.59 -1.23 12.93
N GLU A 4 -6.84 0.03 12.61
CA GLU A 4 -6.94 1.19 13.49
C GLU A 4 -5.66 1.49 14.27
N SER A 5 -5.35 0.74 15.33
CA SER A 5 -4.12 0.87 16.10
C SER A 5 -3.70 -0.47 16.69
N ARG A 6 -2.43 -0.58 17.04
CA ARG A 6 -1.85 -1.79 17.68
C ARG A 6 -2.66 -2.25 18.91
N ASP A 7 -3.22 -1.31 19.65
CA ASP A 7 -3.95 -1.60 20.88
C ASP A 7 -5.43 -1.92 20.67
N HIS A 8 -5.93 -1.82 19.45
CA HIS A 8 -7.34 -2.13 19.20
C HIS A 8 -7.59 -3.63 19.35
N PRO A 9 -8.50 -4.05 20.26
CA PRO A 9 -8.61 -5.45 20.66
C PRO A 9 -9.16 -6.39 19.58
N LEU A 10 -9.83 -5.84 18.56
CA LEU A 10 -10.46 -6.64 17.49
C LEU A 10 -9.86 -6.32 16.12
N LYS A 11 -9.71 -5.05 15.77
CA LYS A 11 -9.33 -4.64 14.43
C LYS A 11 -7.88 -4.96 14.08
N PHE A 12 -6.97 -4.76 15.03
CA PHE A 12 -5.56 -5.07 14.78
C PHE A 12 -5.30 -6.58 14.67
N PRO A 13 -5.81 -7.44 15.57
CA PRO A 13 -5.71 -8.88 15.39
C PRO A 13 -6.36 -9.37 14.08
N ALA A 14 -7.47 -8.77 13.66
CA ALA A 14 -8.13 -9.11 12.39
C ALA A 14 -7.24 -8.76 11.20
N LYS A 15 -6.53 -7.62 11.24
CA LYS A 15 -5.56 -7.26 10.20
C LYS A 15 -4.38 -8.24 10.15
N ALA A 16 -3.82 -8.58 11.31
CA ALA A 16 -2.75 -9.57 11.41
C ALA A 16 -3.19 -10.92 10.82
N GLN A 17 -4.40 -11.37 11.16
CA GLN A 17 -4.96 -12.62 10.64
C GLN A 17 -5.18 -12.56 9.13
N PHE A 18 -5.65 -11.44 8.61
CA PHE A 18 -5.82 -11.25 7.15
C PHE A 18 -4.48 -11.45 6.43
N TYR A 19 -3.41 -10.82 6.90
CA TYR A 19 -2.09 -10.96 6.28
C TYR A 19 -1.52 -12.37 6.43
N GLN A 20 -1.75 -13.02 7.56
CA GLN A 20 -1.37 -14.43 7.75
C GLN A 20 -2.12 -15.35 6.77
N ASN A 21 -3.42 -15.14 6.61
CA ASN A 21 -4.23 -15.92 5.68
C ASN A 21 -3.81 -15.69 4.22
N LEU A 22 -3.54 -14.43 3.85
CA LEU A 22 -3.06 -14.10 2.51
C LEU A 22 -1.71 -14.77 2.23
N GLN A 23 -0.77 -14.70 3.18
CA GLN A 23 0.53 -15.34 3.07
C GLN A 23 0.39 -16.86 2.88
N ASN A 24 -0.44 -17.50 3.71
CA ASN A 24 -0.70 -18.94 3.61
C ASN A 24 -1.32 -19.31 2.26
N TYR A 25 -2.27 -18.52 1.78
CA TYR A 25 -2.90 -18.75 0.47
C TYR A 25 -1.88 -18.70 -0.66
N LEU A 26 -1.00 -17.68 -0.66
CA LEU A 26 0.06 -17.57 -1.66
C LEU A 26 0.99 -18.78 -1.62
N GLU A 27 1.42 -19.18 -0.44
CA GLU A 27 2.38 -20.28 -0.25
C GLU A 27 1.80 -21.65 -0.60
N THR A 28 0.49 -21.88 -0.37
CA THR A 28 -0.14 -23.18 -0.56
C THR A 28 -0.85 -23.33 -1.90
N GLU A 29 -1.48 -22.26 -2.41
CA GLU A 29 -2.36 -22.34 -3.58
C GLU A 29 -1.74 -21.77 -4.85
N LEU A 30 -0.74 -20.91 -4.74
CA LEU A 30 -0.17 -20.22 -5.88
C LEU A 30 1.34 -20.48 -6.01
N LYS A 31 1.87 -20.18 -7.19
CA LYS A 31 3.31 -20.24 -7.48
C LYS A 31 3.76 -18.89 -8.01
N CYS A 32 4.88 -18.38 -7.48
CA CYS A 32 5.39 -17.07 -7.86
C CYS A 32 5.96 -17.00 -9.28
N ASP A 33 6.19 -18.13 -9.92
CA ASP A 33 6.59 -18.25 -11.33
C ASP A 33 5.40 -18.18 -12.31
N ASN A 34 4.17 -18.18 -11.79
CA ASN A 34 2.97 -17.91 -12.57
C ASN A 34 2.59 -16.43 -12.49
N PRO A 35 1.86 -15.89 -13.49
CA PRO A 35 1.31 -14.53 -13.41
C PRO A 35 0.30 -14.42 -12.27
N VAL A 36 0.65 -13.64 -11.25
CA VAL A 36 -0.21 -13.36 -10.09
C VAL A 36 -0.24 -11.86 -9.87
N LEU A 37 -1.43 -11.31 -9.64
CA LEU A 37 -1.63 -9.91 -9.29
C LEU A 37 -2.49 -9.81 -8.03
N ILE A 38 -1.96 -9.14 -7.01
CA ILE A 38 -2.71 -8.72 -5.83
C ILE A 38 -2.83 -7.21 -5.89
N MET A 39 -4.05 -6.70 -5.86
CA MET A 39 -4.30 -5.28 -5.99
C MET A 39 -5.39 -4.81 -5.03
N GLY A 40 -5.26 -3.58 -4.55
CA GLY A 40 -6.26 -2.95 -3.70
C GLY A 40 -5.65 -2.13 -2.57
N ASP A 41 -6.51 -1.71 -1.66
CA ASP A 41 -6.12 -1.02 -0.44
C ASP A 41 -5.51 -2.02 0.55
N MET A 42 -4.19 -2.02 0.61
CA MET A 42 -3.44 -2.87 1.53
C MET A 42 -3.33 -2.27 2.93
N ASN A 43 -3.71 -1.00 3.09
CA ASN A 43 -3.60 -0.26 4.36
C ASN A 43 -2.19 -0.31 4.97
N ILE A 44 -1.17 -0.46 4.15
CA ILE A 44 0.24 -0.44 4.54
C ILE A 44 1.03 0.40 3.55
N SER A 45 1.81 1.35 4.07
CA SER A 45 2.84 2.06 3.31
C SER A 45 4.14 1.27 3.39
N PRO A 46 4.61 0.64 2.28
CA PRO A 46 5.74 -0.29 2.35
C PRO A 46 7.07 0.32 2.76
N THR A 47 7.33 1.57 2.38
CA THR A 47 8.61 2.25 2.63
C THR A 47 8.38 3.67 3.17
N ASP A 48 9.46 4.31 3.65
CA ASP A 48 9.39 5.70 4.10
C ASP A 48 9.08 6.68 2.96
N LEU A 49 9.39 6.33 1.71
CA LEU A 49 9.02 7.12 0.52
C LEU A 49 7.50 7.21 0.33
N ASP A 50 6.75 6.29 0.94
CA ASP A 50 5.30 6.19 0.83
C ASP A 50 4.55 6.96 1.92
N ILE A 51 5.29 7.64 2.81
CA ILE A 51 4.74 8.39 3.93
C ILE A 51 4.94 9.89 3.70
N GLY A 52 3.85 10.60 3.42
CA GLY A 52 3.86 12.04 3.14
C GLY A 52 3.02 12.88 4.09
N ILE A 53 2.77 12.39 5.31
CA ILE A 53 1.95 13.11 6.31
C ILE A 53 2.74 14.07 7.19
N GLY A 54 4.02 14.24 6.94
CA GLY A 54 4.93 15.06 7.72
C GLY A 54 5.60 14.28 8.87
N GLU A 55 6.79 14.69 9.24
CA GLU A 55 7.64 13.96 10.18
C GLU A 55 7.04 13.89 11.59
N GLU A 56 6.40 14.96 12.07
CA GLU A 56 5.73 14.95 13.37
C GLU A 56 4.57 13.95 13.43
N ASN A 57 3.74 13.90 12.38
CA ASN A 57 2.66 12.93 12.30
C ASN A 57 3.18 11.50 12.19
N ARG A 58 4.23 11.29 11.39
CA ARG A 58 4.88 9.99 11.27
C ARG A 58 5.35 9.48 12.63
N LYS A 59 6.09 10.29 13.38
CA LYS A 59 6.57 9.96 14.73
C LYS A 59 5.41 9.71 15.70
N ARG A 60 4.37 10.54 15.63
CA ARG A 60 3.18 10.38 16.48
C ARG A 60 2.47 9.06 16.22
N TRP A 61 2.25 8.69 14.95
CA TRP A 61 1.59 7.44 14.61
C TRP A 61 2.38 6.23 15.11
N LEU A 62 3.69 6.24 14.92
CA LEU A 62 4.56 5.18 15.43
C LEU A 62 4.49 5.08 16.95
N ARG A 63 4.52 6.21 17.65
CA ARG A 63 4.45 6.25 19.12
C ARG A 63 3.10 5.77 19.66
N THR A 64 2.01 6.14 19.00
CA THR A 64 0.66 5.77 19.44
C THR A 64 0.20 4.42 18.91
N GLY A 65 0.98 3.77 18.07
CA GLY A 65 0.62 2.48 17.49
C GLY A 65 -0.42 2.55 16.38
N LYS A 66 -0.66 3.72 15.79
CA LYS A 66 -1.62 3.87 14.70
C LYS A 66 -1.14 3.12 13.46
N CYS A 67 -2.07 2.36 12.85
CA CYS A 67 -1.79 1.57 11.67
C CYS A 67 -1.50 2.43 10.43
N SER A 68 -0.69 1.91 9.62
CA SER A 68 -0.38 1.89 8.19
C SER A 68 1.10 1.65 7.92
N PHE A 69 2.00 1.95 8.84
CA PHE A 69 3.43 1.73 8.63
C PHE A 69 4.16 1.30 9.91
N LEU A 70 3.46 0.58 10.79
CA LEU A 70 4.08 -0.04 11.96
C LEU A 70 5.12 -1.07 11.53
N PRO A 71 6.18 -1.32 12.33
CA PRO A 71 7.18 -2.33 12.02
C PRO A 71 6.58 -3.71 11.72
N GLU A 72 5.61 -4.16 12.51
CA GLU A 72 4.92 -5.43 12.29
C GLU A 72 4.13 -5.46 10.97
N GLU A 73 3.50 -4.36 10.57
CA GLU A 73 2.80 -4.25 9.30
C GLU A 73 3.77 -4.33 8.12
N ARG A 74 4.90 -3.66 8.21
CA ARG A 74 5.96 -3.73 7.19
C ARG A 74 6.59 -5.11 7.12
N GLU A 75 6.65 -5.83 8.23
CA GLU A 75 7.09 -7.22 8.23
C GLU A 75 6.11 -8.12 7.45
N TRP A 76 4.80 -7.94 7.63
CA TRP A 76 3.79 -8.67 6.85
C TRP A 76 3.95 -8.37 5.35
N MET A 77 4.12 -7.12 4.98
CA MET A 77 4.35 -6.72 3.59
C MET A 77 5.65 -7.30 3.04
N SER A 78 6.72 -7.27 3.82
CA SER A 78 8.01 -7.83 3.44
C SER A 78 7.92 -9.33 3.13
N ARG A 79 7.14 -10.09 3.89
CA ARG A 79 6.91 -11.52 3.62
C ARG A 79 6.18 -11.75 2.30
N LEU A 80 5.19 -10.92 1.97
CA LEU A 80 4.50 -10.99 0.68
C LEU A 80 5.49 -10.74 -0.48
N LEU A 81 6.32 -9.71 -0.34
CA LEU A 81 7.32 -9.38 -1.37
C LEU A 81 8.38 -10.49 -1.50
N LYS A 82 8.84 -11.06 -0.39
CA LYS A 82 9.80 -12.18 -0.40
C LYS A 82 9.25 -13.47 -1.01
N TRP A 83 7.94 -13.68 -0.95
CA TRP A 83 7.32 -14.80 -1.65
C TRP A 83 7.49 -14.68 -3.17
N GLY A 84 7.62 -13.47 -3.70
CA GLY A 84 7.87 -13.23 -5.12
C GLY A 84 6.99 -12.13 -5.73
N LEU A 85 6.39 -11.28 -4.90
CA LEU A 85 5.62 -10.12 -5.40
C LEU A 85 6.53 -8.90 -5.53
N VAL A 86 6.25 -8.10 -6.55
CA VAL A 86 6.91 -6.85 -6.85
C VAL A 86 5.89 -5.72 -6.75
N ASP A 87 6.23 -4.67 -6.01
CA ASP A 87 5.45 -3.42 -5.99
C ASP A 87 5.68 -2.69 -7.32
N THR A 88 4.72 -2.76 -8.21
CA THR A 88 4.86 -2.26 -9.58
C THR A 88 5.12 -0.75 -9.66
N PHE A 89 4.46 0.03 -8.79
CA PHE A 89 4.70 1.47 -8.74
C PHE A 89 6.13 1.77 -8.29
N ARG A 90 6.59 1.12 -7.24
CA ARG A 90 7.94 1.35 -6.71
C ARG A 90 9.02 0.87 -7.66
N GLN A 91 8.79 -0.22 -8.38
CA GLN A 91 9.70 -0.69 -9.43
C GLN A 91 9.89 0.36 -10.52
N ALA A 92 8.81 0.97 -10.99
CA ALA A 92 8.85 1.99 -12.04
C ALA A 92 9.33 3.36 -11.53
N ASN A 93 9.15 3.64 -10.24
CA ASN A 93 9.43 4.94 -9.61
C ASN A 93 10.26 4.77 -8.34
N PRO A 94 11.51 4.28 -8.43
CA PRO A 94 12.27 3.85 -7.26
C PRO A 94 12.62 4.97 -6.27
N GLN A 95 12.62 6.23 -6.71
CA GLN A 95 12.97 7.39 -5.89
C GLN A 95 11.81 8.34 -5.61
N THR A 96 10.63 8.08 -6.18
CA THR A 96 9.47 8.97 -6.03
C THR A 96 8.97 8.96 -4.59
N MET A 97 8.86 10.16 -3.99
CA MET A 97 8.48 10.36 -2.59
C MET A 97 7.33 11.36 -2.41
N ASP A 98 6.69 11.78 -3.48
CA ASP A 98 5.64 12.82 -3.51
C ASP A 98 4.33 12.33 -4.16
N LYS A 99 4.13 11.02 -4.25
CA LYS A 99 2.93 10.42 -4.81
C LYS A 99 2.28 9.47 -3.82
N PHE A 100 1.01 9.73 -3.53
CA PHE A 100 0.24 9.02 -2.52
C PHE A 100 -1.12 8.61 -3.07
N SER A 101 -1.73 7.60 -2.45
CA SER A 101 -3.02 7.08 -2.89
C SER A 101 -4.16 7.37 -1.91
N TRP A 102 -3.85 7.85 -0.71
CA TRP A 102 -4.83 8.21 0.31
C TRP A 102 -4.48 9.54 0.96
N PHE A 103 -5.51 10.34 1.24
CA PHE A 103 -5.37 11.68 1.83
C PHE A 103 -6.49 11.91 2.84
N ASP A 104 -6.15 12.24 4.07
CA ASP A 104 -7.14 12.49 5.11
C ASP A 104 -8.01 13.70 4.78
N TYR A 105 -9.33 13.50 4.71
CA TYR A 105 -10.29 14.58 4.50
C TYR A 105 -10.25 15.64 5.60
N ARG A 106 -10.15 15.21 6.86
CA ARG A 106 -10.23 16.10 8.02
C ARG A 106 -9.09 17.10 8.05
N SER A 107 -7.91 16.68 7.66
CA SER A 107 -6.73 17.54 7.60
C SER A 107 -6.56 18.25 6.26
N LYS A 108 -7.47 18.04 5.30
CA LYS A 108 -7.37 18.56 3.92
C LYS A 108 -6.04 18.19 3.27
N GLY A 109 -5.60 16.95 3.50
CA GLY A 109 -4.27 16.47 3.13
C GLY A 109 -3.96 16.57 1.63
N PHE A 110 -4.98 16.39 0.77
CA PHE A 110 -4.76 16.42 -0.69
C PHE A 110 -4.23 17.77 -1.19
N VAL A 111 -4.76 18.89 -0.69
CA VAL A 111 -4.35 20.24 -1.11
C VAL A 111 -2.85 20.46 -0.86
N ASP A 112 -2.35 19.95 0.26
CA ASP A 112 -0.94 20.07 0.65
C ASP A 112 -0.11 18.86 0.23
N ASN A 113 -0.68 17.96 -0.56
CA ASN A 113 -0.06 16.68 -0.93
C ASN A 113 0.47 15.89 0.28
N ARG A 114 -0.30 15.88 1.36
CA ARG A 114 0.00 15.10 2.56
C ARG A 114 -0.83 13.83 2.59
N GLY A 115 -0.21 12.73 2.28
CA GLY A 115 -0.91 11.46 2.15
C GLY A 115 -0.02 10.25 2.44
N LEU A 116 -0.60 9.07 2.18
CA LEU A 116 0.07 7.77 2.27
C LEU A 116 -0.17 7.00 0.97
N ARG A 117 0.83 6.27 0.52
CA ARG A 117 0.63 5.31 -0.56
C ARG A 117 0.34 3.95 0.07
N ILE A 118 -0.91 3.55 0.06
CA ILE A 118 -1.43 2.33 0.69
C ILE A 118 -2.24 1.45 -0.27
N ASP A 119 -2.60 1.97 -1.43
CA ASP A 119 -3.24 1.21 -2.50
C ASP A 119 -2.15 0.72 -3.45
N LEU A 120 -2.01 -0.59 -3.56
CA LEU A 120 -0.86 -1.21 -4.23
C LEU A 120 -1.31 -2.18 -5.31
N LEU A 121 -0.46 -2.34 -6.34
CA LEU A 121 -0.53 -3.39 -7.33
C LEU A 121 0.75 -4.22 -7.22
N LEU A 122 0.63 -5.38 -6.60
CA LEU A 122 1.73 -6.30 -6.33
C LEU A 122 1.68 -7.46 -7.33
N ALA A 123 2.65 -7.54 -8.21
CA ALA A 123 2.70 -8.52 -9.27
C ALA A 123 3.84 -9.53 -9.07
N SER A 124 3.59 -10.80 -9.38
CA SER A 124 4.68 -11.78 -9.47
C SER A 124 5.67 -11.40 -10.57
N ALA A 125 6.92 -11.88 -10.49
CA ALA A 125 7.98 -11.49 -11.43
C ALA A 125 7.59 -11.65 -12.91
N PRO A 126 6.97 -12.75 -13.37
CA PRO A 126 6.57 -12.89 -14.76
C PRO A 126 5.59 -11.82 -15.25
N LEU A 127 4.74 -11.32 -14.33
CA LEU A 127 3.80 -10.26 -14.65
C LEU A 127 4.44 -8.88 -14.49
N ALA A 128 5.24 -8.67 -13.45
CA ALA A 128 5.94 -7.40 -13.19
C ALA A 128 6.87 -7.02 -14.34
N GLU A 129 7.54 -7.98 -14.97
CA GLU A 129 8.39 -7.77 -16.16
C GLU A 129 7.60 -7.25 -17.36
N ARG A 130 6.29 -7.51 -17.39
CA ARG A 130 5.38 -7.04 -18.44
C ARG A 130 4.70 -5.72 -18.11
N CYS A 131 4.95 -5.15 -16.95
CA CYS A 131 4.40 -3.85 -16.57
C CYS A 131 4.98 -2.76 -17.47
N ALA A 132 4.14 -2.18 -18.33
CA ALA A 132 4.54 -1.13 -19.24
C ALA A 132 4.48 0.25 -18.59
N GLU A 133 3.41 0.49 -17.83
CA GLU A 133 3.17 1.77 -17.18
C GLU A 133 2.41 1.54 -15.87
N THR A 134 2.59 2.45 -14.92
CA THR A 134 1.85 2.46 -13.66
C THR A 134 1.74 3.88 -13.14
N GLY A 135 0.71 4.16 -12.35
CA GLY A 135 0.51 5.49 -11.82
C GLY A 135 -0.57 5.58 -10.75
N ILE A 136 -0.72 6.80 -10.25
CA ILE A 136 -1.75 7.20 -9.30
C ILE A 136 -2.48 8.38 -9.92
N ASP A 137 -3.82 8.30 -10.04
CA ASP A 137 -4.63 9.28 -10.75
C ASP A 137 -5.02 10.44 -9.85
N TYR A 138 -4.16 11.46 -9.82
CA TYR A 138 -4.40 12.70 -9.08
C TYR A 138 -5.51 13.55 -9.71
N ASP A 139 -5.71 13.46 -11.02
CA ASP A 139 -6.75 14.24 -11.71
C ASP A 139 -8.14 13.79 -11.23
N ILE A 140 -8.38 12.49 -11.18
CA ILE A 140 -9.64 11.96 -10.63
C ILE A 140 -9.77 12.32 -9.14
N ARG A 141 -8.70 12.22 -8.36
CA ARG A 141 -8.73 12.59 -6.93
C ARG A 141 -9.07 14.07 -6.71
N SER A 142 -8.73 14.93 -7.64
CA SER A 142 -8.99 16.37 -7.57
C SER A 142 -10.39 16.80 -7.98
N MET A 143 -11.21 15.89 -8.50
CA MET A 143 -12.57 16.20 -8.96
C MET A 143 -13.50 16.58 -7.80
N GLU A 144 -14.66 17.11 -8.11
CA GLU A 144 -15.67 17.46 -7.12
C GLU A 144 -16.18 16.22 -6.38
N LYS A 145 -16.31 16.33 -5.04
CA LYS A 145 -16.74 15.24 -4.15
C LYS A 145 -15.96 13.93 -4.33
N PRO A 146 -14.62 13.98 -4.28
CA PRO A 146 -13.80 12.81 -4.55
C PRO A 146 -13.85 11.81 -3.39
N SER A 147 -13.39 10.58 -3.66
CA SER A 147 -12.95 9.65 -2.61
C SER A 147 -11.76 10.23 -1.85
N ASP A 148 -11.50 9.78 -0.63
CA ASP A 148 -10.23 10.05 0.06
C ASP A 148 -9.06 9.25 -0.53
N HIS A 149 -9.34 8.28 -1.40
CA HIS A 149 -8.33 7.57 -2.21
C HIS A 149 -8.26 8.13 -3.63
N ALA A 150 -7.04 8.11 -4.19
CA ALA A 150 -6.80 8.28 -5.63
C ALA A 150 -6.76 6.90 -6.30
N PRO A 151 -7.33 6.73 -7.49
CA PRO A 151 -7.20 5.48 -8.23
C PRO A 151 -5.74 5.15 -8.52
N VAL A 152 -5.35 3.89 -8.33
CA VAL A 152 -4.05 3.38 -8.74
C VAL A 152 -4.22 2.44 -9.92
N TRP A 153 -3.27 2.44 -10.85
CA TRP A 153 -3.38 1.67 -12.08
C TRP A 153 -2.02 1.15 -12.55
N ALA A 154 -2.07 0.07 -13.31
CA ALA A 154 -0.92 -0.45 -14.03
C ALA A 154 -1.37 -1.07 -15.35
N THR A 155 -0.54 -0.94 -16.37
CA THR A 155 -0.75 -1.53 -17.70
C THR A 155 0.27 -2.62 -17.92
N PHE A 156 -0.19 -3.79 -18.32
CA PHE A 156 0.67 -4.93 -18.61
C PHE A 156 0.58 -5.31 -20.10
N ARG A 157 1.71 -5.68 -20.67
CA ARG A 157 1.76 -6.24 -22.03
C ARG A 157 1.38 -7.73 -21.95
N VAL A 158 0.34 -8.11 -22.65
CA VAL A 158 -0.14 -9.51 -22.71
C VAL A 158 0.28 -10.19 -24.00
#